data_69c35d0c0b4631cea5ecc168e21a1ad4
#
_entry.id   69c35d0c0b4631cea5ecc168e21a1ad4
#
_cell.length_a   1.000
_cell.length_b   1.000
_cell.length_c   1.000
_cell.angle_alpha   90.00
_cell.angle_beta   90.00
_cell.angle_gamma   90.00
#
_symmetry.space_group_name_H-M   'P 1'
#
loop_
_entity.id
_entity.type
_entity.pdbx_description
1 polymer ?
#
loop_
_entity_poly.entity_id
_entity_poly.type
_entity_poly.pdbx_seq_one_letter_code
_entity_poly.pdbx_strand_id
1 'polypeptide(L)'
;MNLGLNGRVALVCGGTRGIGRAVADLLAEEGALVAVNGRDAKTAPFPADVAVPAQAEKLVHDVAKKFGRLDVLFCNAGGPPAASFKDQPADAWQKAIDLNLLSTISLTRAAVPIMTKAKWGRIICLASVAALQPLPGLILSSTARAGVLGFAKALSDEVARDGITVNSICPGFIDTERIQELTKARPEMIKQRMAETPIGRIGTPEELAAAVAFLASERASYITGAVLEVDGGFTRSIF
;
A
#
# COMPACT_ATOMS: atom_id res chain seq x y z
N MET A 1 10.13 -0.97 20.91
CA MET A 1 10.41 -2.35 20.37
C MET A 1 11.46 -2.18 19.29
N ASN A 2 12.51 -2.97 19.27
CA ASN A 2 13.46 -2.92 18.14
C ASN A 2 12.84 -3.70 16.96
N LEU A 3 12.60 -3.01 15.85
CA LEU A 3 11.99 -3.57 14.63
C LEU A 3 13.03 -4.23 13.69
N GLY A 4 14.33 -4.03 13.91
CA GLY A 4 15.39 -4.57 13.06
C GLY A 4 15.46 -3.92 11.68
N LEU A 5 15.01 -2.66 11.57
CA LEU A 5 14.99 -1.91 10.31
C LEU A 5 16.22 -1.03 10.08
N ASN A 6 17.08 -0.89 11.08
CA ASN A 6 18.30 -0.07 10.96
C ASN A 6 19.19 -0.55 9.80
N GLY A 7 19.51 0.35 8.88
CA GLY A 7 20.30 0.08 7.67
C GLY A 7 19.57 -0.73 6.58
N ARG A 8 18.31 -1.11 6.75
CA ARG A 8 17.48 -1.70 5.69
C ARG A 8 17.10 -0.65 4.67
N VAL A 9 16.98 -1.04 3.41
CA VAL A 9 16.54 -0.16 2.33
C VAL A 9 15.06 -0.38 2.05
N ALA A 10 14.26 0.68 2.18
CA ALA A 10 12.83 0.67 1.94
C ALA A 10 12.46 1.52 0.72
N LEU A 11 11.73 0.95 -0.24
CA LEU A 11 11.06 1.71 -1.29
C LEU A 11 9.60 1.93 -0.89
N VAL A 12 9.22 3.20 -0.72
CA VAL A 12 7.86 3.62 -0.41
C VAL A 12 7.24 4.29 -1.64
N CYS A 13 6.35 3.56 -2.32
CA CYS A 13 5.60 4.10 -3.45
C CYS A 13 4.51 5.06 -2.98
N GLY A 14 4.27 6.15 -3.74
CA GLY A 14 3.33 7.19 -3.32
C GLY A 14 3.67 7.81 -1.97
N GLY A 15 4.96 7.95 -1.67
CA GLY A 15 5.50 8.35 -0.37
C GLY A 15 5.57 9.86 -0.13
N THR A 16 5.05 10.70 -1.03
CA THR A 16 5.20 12.17 -0.92
C THR A 16 4.14 12.83 -0.04
N ARG A 17 3.03 12.14 0.28
CA ARG A 17 1.92 12.65 1.10
C ARG A 17 1.09 11.53 1.73
N GLY A 18 0.22 11.90 2.66
CA GLY A 18 -0.76 11.00 3.30
C GLY A 18 -0.12 9.74 3.90
N ILE A 19 -0.75 8.60 3.68
CA ILE A 19 -0.30 7.29 4.20
C ILE A 19 1.15 7.00 3.82
N GLY A 20 1.50 7.16 2.53
CA GLY A 20 2.85 6.86 2.07
C GLY A 20 3.91 7.72 2.73
N ARG A 21 3.63 9.00 3.00
CA ARG A 21 4.53 9.90 3.71
C ARG A 21 4.73 9.47 5.17
N ALA A 22 3.65 9.18 5.89
CA ALA A 22 3.74 8.70 7.27
C ALA A 22 4.52 7.38 7.38
N VAL A 23 4.33 6.46 6.41
CA VAL A 23 5.13 5.22 6.32
C VAL A 23 6.61 5.54 6.08
N ALA A 24 6.92 6.45 5.15
CA ALA A 24 8.30 6.81 4.84
C ALA A 24 9.00 7.44 6.05
N ASP A 25 8.33 8.34 6.74
CA ASP A 25 8.87 9.03 7.91
C ASP A 25 9.11 8.03 9.06
N LEU A 26 8.13 7.17 9.39
CA LEU A 26 8.29 6.19 10.46
C LEU A 26 9.39 5.15 10.15
N LEU A 27 9.49 4.65 8.91
CA LEU A 27 10.58 3.73 8.55
C LEU A 27 11.95 4.40 8.67
N ALA A 28 12.05 5.70 8.34
CA ALA A 28 13.28 6.47 8.53
C ALA A 28 13.61 6.68 10.02
N GLU A 29 12.64 6.96 10.87
CA GLU A 29 12.78 7.04 12.32
C GLU A 29 13.27 5.71 12.93
N GLU A 30 12.84 4.57 12.38
CA GLU A 30 13.32 3.23 12.75
C GLU A 30 14.69 2.88 12.15
N GLY A 31 15.36 3.84 11.48
CA GLY A 31 16.73 3.72 10.97
C GLY A 31 16.84 3.13 9.56
N ALA A 32 15.75 2.97 8.83
CA ALA A 32 15.80 2.51 7.44
C ALA A 32 16.29 3.62 6.49
N LEU A 33 16.95 3.22 5.40
CA LEU A 33 17.26 4.07 4.27
C LEU A 33 16.06 4.10 3.32
N VAL A 34 15.32 5.21 3.31
CA VAL A 34 14.04 5.28 2.61
C VAL A 34 14.16 5.94 1.24
N ALA A 35 13.78 5.21 0.20
CA ALA A 35 13.56 5.73 -1.15
C ALA A 35 12.09 6.12 -1.30
N VAL A 36 11.82 7.42 -1.40
CA VAL A 36 10.46 7.97 -1.56
C VAL A 36 10.16 8.14 -3.05
N ASN A 37 9.12 7.42 -3.53
CA ASN A 37 8.61 7.58 -4.88
C ASN A 37 7.34 8.45 -4.91
N GLY A 38 7.20 9.18 -5.98
CA GLY A 38 6.04 9.95 -6.38
C GLY A 38 6.14 10.30 -7.87
N ARG A 39 5.08 10.87 -8.45
CA ARG A 39 5.08 11.23 -9.88
C ARG A 39 5.83 12.52 -10.20
N ASP A 40 5.83 13.46 -9.26
CA ASP A 40 6.44 14.76 -9.45
C ASP A 40 7.91 14.77 -8.99
N ALA A 41 8.81 15.00 -9.95
CA ALA A 41 10.24 15.08 -9.69
C ALA A 41 10.67 16.22 -8.76
N LYS A 42 9.80 17.23 -8.53
CA LYS A 42 10.06 18.31 -7.58
C LYS A 42 9.87 17.87 -6.13
N THR A 43 9.05 16.86 -5.90
CA THR A 43 8.67 16.40 -4.55
C THR A 43 9.15 15.00 -4.22
N ALA A 44 9.50 14.19 -5.23
CA ALA A 44 9.93 12.81 -5.05
C ALA A 44 11.41 12.63 -5.46
N PRO A 45 12.28 12.14 -4.56
CA PRO A 45 13.66 11.77 -4.91
C PRO A 45 13.78 10.68 -5.97
N PHE A 46 12.75 9.83 -6.08
CA PHE A 46 12.65 8.78 -7.10
C PHE A 46 11.34 8.95 -7.90
N PRO A 47 11.33 9.86 -8.90
CA PRO A 47 10.12 10.13 -9.67
C PRO A 47 9.82 8.99 -10.64
N ALA A 48 8.60 8.46 -10.58
CA ALA A 48 8.07 7.48 -11.53
C ALA A 48 6.55 7.38 -11.42
N ASP A 49 5.87 7.15 -12.54
CA ASP A 49 4.48 6.72 -12.54
C ASP A 49 4.42 5.19 -12.47
N VAL A 50 4.05 4.67 -11.32
CA VAL A 50 3.98 3.23 -11.08
C VAL A 50 2.85 2.53 -11.87
N ALA A 51 1.88 3.29 -12.41
CA ALA A 51 0.87 2.76 -13.33
C ALA A 51 1.48 2.36 -14.69
N VAL A 52 2.70 2.80 -15.00
CA VAL A 52 3.44 2.44 -16.20
C VAL A 52 4.44 1.32 -15.86
N PRO A 53 4.23 0.06 -16.30
CA PRO A 53 5.03 -1.10 -15.87
C PRO A 53 6.55 -0.88 -16.00
N ALA A 54 7.00 -0.36 -17.13
CA ALA A 54 8.43 -0.11 -17.37
C ALA A 54 9.03 0.92 -16.41
N GLN A 55 8.25 1.94 -15.98
CA GLN A 55 8.69 2.91 -14.98
C GLN A 55 8.72 2.29 -13.58
N ALA A 56 7.74 1.45 -13.25
CA ALA A 56 7.68 0.74 -11.96
C ALA A 56 8.88 -0.22 -11.80
N GLU A 57 9.19 -1.01 -12.83
CA GLU A 57 10.34 -1.92 -12.83
C GLU A 57 11.67 -1.13 -12.75
N LYS A 58 11.82 -0.08 -13.56
CA LYS A 58 12.99 0.79 -13.53
C LYS A 58 13.20 1.44 -12.16
N LEU A 59 12.15 1.91 -11.52
CA LEU A 59 12.20 2.50 -10.19
C LEU A 59 12.85 1.55 -9.17
N VAL A 60 12.42 0.28 -9.15
CA VAL A 60 12.97 -0.74 -8.25
C VAL A 60 14.46 -0.95 -8.52
N HIS A 61 14.85 -1.06 -9.79
CA HIS A 61 16.27 -1.23 -10.16
C HIS A 61 17.11 -0.01 -9.82
N ASP A 62 16.61 1.21 -10.02
CA ASP A 62 17.31 2.46 -9.67
C ASP A 62 17.54 2.54 -8.15
N VAL A 63 16.56 2.17 -7.34
CA VAL A 63 16.71 2.12 -5.87
C VAL A 63 17.75 1.07 -5.47
N ALA A 64 17.62 -0.14 -5.99
CA ALA A 64 18.59 -1.21 -5.69
C ALA A 64 20.01 -0.85 -6.14
N LYS A 65 20.16 -0.20 -7.29
CA LYS A 65 21.47 0.29 -7.78
C LYS A 65 22.06 1.37 -6.87
N LYS A 66 21.22 2.31 -6.40
CA LYS A 66 21.69 3.42 -5.54
C LYS A 66 22.15 2.94 -4.18
N PHE A 67 21.42 2.02 -3.56
CA PHE A 67 21.66 1.58 -2.19
C PHE A 67 22.35 0.22 -2.08
N GLY A 68 22.58 -0.48 -3.22
CA GLY A 68 23.18 -1.82 -3.24
C GLY A 68 22.24 -2.96 -2.83
N ARG A 69 21.01 -2.64 -2.41
CA ARG A 69 19.99 -3.60 -1.91
C ARG A 69 18.59 -3.03 -1.97
N LEU A 70 17.59 -3.88 -1.81
CA LEU A 70 16.20 -3.52 -1.50
C LEU A 70 15.65 -4.55 -0.53
N ASP A 71 15.19 -4.10 0.64
CA ASP A 71 14.71 -4.96 1.70
C ASP A 71 13.20 -4.87 1.88
N VAL A 72 12.65 -3.67 1.85
CA VAL A 72 11.24 -3.40 2.08
C VAL A 72 10.64 -2.74 0.85
N LEU A 73 9.51 -3.26 0.39
CA LEU A 73 8.71 -2.66 -0.68
C LEU A 73 7.30 -2.38 -0.14
N PHE A 74 6.92 -1.10 -0.06
CA PHE A 74 5.57 -0.69 0.22
C PHE A 74 4.87 -0.27 -1.08
N CYS A 75 4.00 -1.16 -1.61
CA CYS A 75 3.20 -0.93 -2.79
C CYS A 75 1.98 -0.08 -2.44
N ASN A 76 2.07 1.22 -2.71
CA ASN A 76 1.01 2.18 -2.46
C ASN A 76 0.82 3.06 -3.70
N ALA A 77 -0.41 3.18 -4.14
CA ALA A 77 -0.82 4.08 -5.21
C ALA A 77 -2.14 4.75 -4.84
N GLY A 78 -2.44 5.86 -5.50
CA GLY A 78 -3.70 6.57 -5.31
C GLY A 78 -4.92 5.70 -5.61
N GLY A 79 -6.08 6.06 -5.08
CA GLY A 79 -7.32 5.35 -5.41
C GLY A 79 -7.96 5.89 -6.70
N PRO A 80 -8.70 5.04 -7.45
CA PRO A 80 -9.48 5.49 -8.59
C PRO A 80 -10.63 6.40 -8.16
N PRO A 81 -11.23 7.17 -9.11
CA PRO A 81 -12.38 8.02 -8.80
C PRO A 81 -13.58 7.19 -8.31
N ALA A 82 -14.35 7.80 -7.40
CA ALA A 82 -15.57 7.19 -6.87
C ALA A 82 -16.75 7.56 -7.78
N ALA A 83 -17.45 6.54 -8.30
CA ALA A 83 -18.70 6.71 -9.03
C ALA A 83 -19.50 5.39 -9.02
N SER A 84 -20.79 5.44 -9.38
CA SER A 84 -21.63 4.25 -9.56
C SER A 84 -21.19 3.48 -10.81
N PHE A 85 -21.59 2.21 -10.92
CA PHE A 85 -21.26 1.41 -12.11
C PHE A 85 -21.71 2.07 -13.43
N LYS A 86 -22.92 2.67 -13.42
CA LYS A 86 -23.49 3.31 -14.59
C LYS A 86 -22.75 4.59 -15.03
N ASP A 87 -22.11 5.25 -14.09
CA ASP A 87 -21.43 6.54 -14.31
C ASP A 87 -19.92 6.37 -14.57
N GLN A 88 -19.40 5.13 -14.53
CA GLN A 88 -18.00 4.86 -14.81
C GLN A 88 -17.70 4.89 -16.31
N PRO A 89 -16.79 5.75 -16.80
CA PRO A 89 -16.34 5.67 -18.19
C PRO A 89 -15.58 4.35 -18.45
N ALA A 90 -15.69 3.84 -19.67
CA ALA A 90 -15.13 2.53 -20.03
C ALA A 90 -13.61 2.43 -19.76
N ASP A 91 -12.87 3.50 -19.99
CA ASP A 91 -11.42 3.55 -19.78
C ASP A 91 -11.00 3.64 -18.31
N ALA A 92 -11.92 3.98 -17.39
CA ALA A 92 -11.64 4.05 -15.96
C ALA A 92 -11.30 2.68 -15.36
N TRP A 93 -11.82 1.60 -15.94
CA TRP A 93 -11.55 0.23 -15.50
C TRP A 93 -10.08 -0.14 -15.69
N GLN A 94 -9.57 0.06 -16.91
CA GLN A 94 -8.17 -0.23 -17.21
C GLN A 94 -7.25 0.64 -16.35
N LYS A 95 -7.53 1.94 -16.24
CA LYS A 95 -6.76 2.86 -15.41
C LYS A 95 -6.72 2.44 -13.93
N ALA A 96 -7.84 1.93 -13.40
CA ALA A 96 -7.89 1.45 -12.01
C ALA A 96 -7.06 0.17 -11.81
N ILE A 97 -7.11 -0.75 -12.77
CA ILE A 97 -6.31 -1.98 -12.77
C ILE A 97 -4.82 -1.64 -12.91
N ASP A 98 -4.45 -0.80 -13.86
CA ASP A 98 -3.05 -0.39 -14.07
C ASP A 98 -2.49 0.27 -12.80
N LEU A 99 -3.23 1.20 -12.21
CA LEU A 99 -2.78 1.96 -11.05
C LEU A 99 -2.65 1.12 -9.78
N ASN A 100 -3.56 0.18 -9.52
CA ASN A 100 -3.61 -0.52 -8.23
C ASN A 100 -3.08 -1.96 -8.30
N LEU A 101 -3.45 -2.72 -9.33
CA LEU A 101 -3.08 -4.13 -9.45
C LEU A 101 -1.79 -4.29 -10.25
N LEU A 102 -1.74 -3.81 -11.49
CA LEU A 102 -0.56 -4.02 -12.34
C LEU A 102 0.66 -3.27 -11.84
N SER A 103 0.49 -2.11 -11.20
CA SER A 103 1.60 -1.43 -10.51
C SER A 103 2.22 -2.31 -9.42
N THR A 104 1.38 -2.93 -8.57
CA THR A 104 1.85 -3.84 -7.51
C THR A 104 2.58 -5.04 -8.10
N ILE A 105 2.04 -5.65 -9.16
CA ILE A 105 2.66 -6.78 -9.86
C ILE A 105 4.02 -6.38 -10.45
N SER A 106 4.11 -5.25 -11.15
CA SER A 106 5.35 -4.79 -11.79
C SER A 106 6.44 -4.46 -10.79
N LEU A 107 6.09 -3.78 -9.69
CA LEU A 107 7.02 -3.48 -8.60
C LEU A 107 7.54 -4.75 -7.94
N THR A 108 6.67 -5.70 -7.61
CA THR A 108 7.06 -6.95 -6.95
C THR A 108 7.87 -7.86 -7.88
N ARG A 109 7.53 -7.93 -9.17
CA ARG A 109 8.28 -8.69 -10.17
C ARG A 109 9.73 -8.25 -10.27
N ALA A 110 10.01 -6.95 -10.16
CA ALA A 110 11.37 -6.43 -10.13
C ALA A 110 12.05 -6.60 -8.76
N ALA A 111 11.30 -6.52 -7.65
CA ALA A 111 11.86 -6.60 -6.31
C ALA A 111 12.20 -8.04 -5.87
N VAL A 112 11.36 -9.02 -6.19
CA VAL A 112 11.51 -10.41 -5.74
C VAL A 112 12.89 -10.99 -6.08
N PRO A 113 13.45 -10.90 -7.30
CA PRO A 113 14.78 -11.43 -7.59
C PRO A 113 15.89 -10.83 -6.71
N ILE A 114 15.78 -9.53 -6.37
CA ILE A 114 16.75 -8.83 -5.52
C ILE A 114 16.65 -9.35 -4.08
N MET A 115 15.44 -9.49 -3.56
CA MET A 115 15.17 -10.00 -2.22
C MET A 115 15.52 -11.49 -2.08
N THR A 116 15.23 -12.31 -3.10
CA THR A 116 15.61 -13.75 -3.14
C THR A 116 17.12 -13.93 -3.03
N LYS A 117 17.89 -13.11 -3.76
CA LYS A 117 19.36 -13.13 -3.66
C LYS A 117 19.86 -12.78 -2.25
N ALA A 118 19.17 -11.86 -1.58
CA ALA A 118 19.48 -11.44 -0.21
C ALA A 118 18.96 -12.41 0.87
N LYS A 119 18.12 -13.38 0.51
CA LYS A 119 17.36 -14.27 1.41
C LYS A 119 16.58 -13.50 2.48
N TRP A 120 16.13 -12.31 2.14
CA TRP A 120 15.35 -11.45 3.01
C TRP A 120 14.52 -10.45 2.20
N GLY A 121 13.26 -10.31 2.51
CA GLY A 121 12.37 -9.32 1.91
C GLY A 121 11.07 -9.12 2.67
N ARG A 122 10.53 -7.90 2.59
CA ARG A 122 9.23 -7.54 3.14
C ARG A 122 8.45 -6.77 2.08
N ILE A 123 7.36 -7.36 1.60
CA ILE A 123 6.47 -6.75 0.61
C ILE A 123 5.14 -6.48 1.30
N ILE A 124 4.74 -5.22 1.36
CA ILE A 124 3.48 -4.79 1.95
C ILE A 124 2.64 -4.11 0.86
N CYS A 125 1.47 -4.69 0.57
CA CYS A 125 0.56 -4.20 -0.45
C CYS A 125 -0.57 -3.40 0.21
N LEU A 126 -0.70 -2.11 -0.13
CA LEU A 126 -1.84 -1.32 0.33
C LEU A 126 -3.07 -1.66 -0.50
N ALA A 127 -4.04 -2.32 0.13
CA ALA A 127 -5.35 -2.60 -0.43
C ALA A 127 -6.42 -1.60 0.10
N SER A 128 -7.56 -2.07 0.54
CA SER A 128 -8.66 -1.28 1.10
C SER A 128 -9.68 -2.21 1.74
N VAL A 129 -10.41 -1.75 2.74
CA VAL A 129 -11.62 -2.44 3.22
C VAL A 129 -12.66 -2.64 2.11
N ALA A 130 -12.64 -1.80 1.06
CA ALA A 130 -13.49 -1.98 -0.13
C ALA A 130 -13.15 -3.25 -0.95
N ALA A 131 -12.02 -3.91 -0.70
CA ALA A 131 -11.69 -5.21 -1.28
C ALA A 131 -12.32 -6.38 -0.49
N LEU A 132 -12.69 -6.15 0.78
CA LEU A 132 -13.26 -7.15 1.69
C LEU A 132 -14.78 -7.07 1.75
N GLN A 133 -15.33 -5.86 1.69
CA GLN A 133 -16.77 -5.63 1.66
C GLN A 133 -17.14 -4.50 0.69
N PRO A 134 -18.29 -4.60 -0.03
CA PRO A 134 -18.69 -3.58 -0.98
C PRO A 134 -18.97 -2.24 -0.30
N LEU A 135 -18.42 -1.17 -0.88
CA LEU A 135 -18.72 0.20 -0.47
C LEU A 135 -19.35 0.97 -1.65
N PRO A 136 -20.49 1.67 -1.44
CA PRO A 136 -21.13 2.44 -2.50
C PRO A 136 -20.16 3.40 -3.20
N GLY A 137 -20.16 3.37 -4.53
CA GLY A 137 -19.32 4.21 -5.37
C GLY A 137 -17.85 3.79 -5.48
N LEU A 138 -17.40 2.69 -4.86
CA LEU A 138 -16.00 2.25 -4.90
C LEU A 138 -15.76 1.00 -5.76
N ILE A 139 -16.63 0.72 -6.73
CA ILE A 139 -16.57 -0.51 -7.53
C ILE A 139 -15.22 -0.72 -8.24
N LEU A 140 -14.61 0.34 -8.80
CA LEU A 140 -13.27 0.26 -9.42
C LEU A 140 -12.21 -0.13 -8.39
N SER A 141 -12.26 0.50 -7.21
CA SER A 141 -11.34 0.20 -6.11
C SER A 141 -11.52 -1.22 -5.60
N SER A 142 -12.77 -1.65 -5.38
CA SER A 142 -13.10 -3.01 -4.93
C SER A 142 -12.54 -4.05 -5.90
N THR A 143 -12.78 -3.88 -7.20
CA THR A 143 -12.31 -4.83 -8.24
C THR A 143 -10.80 -4.92 -8.29
N ALA A 144 -10.10 -3.78 -8.42
CA ALA A 144 -8.65 -3.78 -8.57
C ALA A 144 -7.94 -4.25 -7.29
N ARG A 145 -8.43 -3.85 -6.11
CA ARG A 145 -7.79 -4.17 -4.83
C ARG A 145 -8.10 -5.57 -4.32
N ALA A 146 -9.25 -6.16 -4.69
CA ALA A 146 -9.48 -7.60 -4.48
C ALA A 146 -8.46 -8.43 -5.27
N GLY A 147 -8.13 -8.00 -6.51
CA GLY A 147 -7.03 -8.59 -7.28
C GLY A 147 -5.67 -8.51 -6.57
N VAL A 148 -5.37 -7.40 -5.88
CA VAL A 148 -4.15 -7.25 -5.07
C VAL A 148 -4.11 -8.27 -3.94
N LEU A 149 -5.23 -8.51 -3.23
CA LEU A 149 -5.30 -9.51 -2.15
C LEU A 149 -5.01 -10.93 -2.68
N GLY A 150 -5.66 -11.32 -3.79
CA GLY A 150 -5.43 -12.61 -4.43
C GLY A 150 -3.99 -12.78 -4.90
N PHE A 151 -3.42 -11.75 -5.55
CA PHE A 151 -2.03 -11.74 -5.99
C PHE A 151 -1.06 -11.87 -4.81
N ALA A 152 -1.22 -11.05 -3.77
CA ALA A 152 -0.34 -11.05 -2.61
C ALA A 152 -0.37 -12.41 -1.88
N LYS A 153 -1.55 -13.02 -1.77
CA LYS A 153 -1.70 -14.35 -1.17
C LYS A 153 -0.99 -15.43 -1.98
N ALA A 154 -1.19 -15.48 -3.30
CA ALA A 154 -0.52 -16.44 -4.16
C ALA A 154 1.01 -16.25 -4.14
N LEU A 155 1.48 -15.01 -4.29
CA LEU A 155 2.91 -14.71 -4.25
C LEU A 155 3.56 -15.11 -2.92
N SER A 156 2.85 -14.95 -1.80
CA SER A 156 3.38 -15.30 -0.48
C SER A 156 3.78 -16.77 -0.37
N ASP A 157 3.06 -17.68 -1.01
CA ASP A 157 3.37 -19.11 -1.02
C ASP A 157 4.63 -19.42 -1.86
N GLU A 158 4.79 -18.70 -2.98
CA GLU A 158 5.91 -18.93 -3.90
C GLU A 158 7.26 -18.46 -3.32
N VAL A 159 7.27 -17.34 -2.56
CA VAL A 159 8.53 -16.68 -2.15
C VAL A 159 8.90 -16.88 -0.69
N ALA A 160 8.04 -17.52 0.13
CA ALA A 160 8.26 -17.68 1.56
C ALA A 160 9.59 -18.38 1.90
N ARG A 161 9.95 -19.41 1.13
CA ARG A 161 11.21 -20.17 1.33
C ARG A 161 12.47 -19.36 1.01
N ASP A 162 12.31 -18.24 0.34
CA ASP A 162 13.39 -17.28 0.08
C ASP A 162 13.56 -16.22 1.19
N GLY A 163 12.83 -16.36 2.30
CA GLY A 163 12.88 -15.43 3.42
C GLY A 163 12.11 -14.13 3.16
N ILE A 164 11.20 -14.16 2.16
CA ILE A 164 10.38 -13.01 1.76
C ILE A 164 8.97 -13.20 2.33
N THR A 165 8.45 -12.17 3.01
CA THR A 165 7.04 -12.14 3.41
C THR A 165 6.26 -11.16 2.53
N VAL A 166 5.02 -11.53 2.20
CA VAL A 166 4.11 -10.69 1.40
C VAL A 166 2.79 -10.58 2.16
N ASN A 167 2.44 -9.37 2.57
CA ASN A 167 1.23 -9.10 3.33
C ASN A 167 0.45 -7.93 2.72
N SER A 168 -0.85 -7.92 2.96
CA SER A 168 -1.73 -6.83 2.53
C SER A 168 -2.25 -6.07 3.74
N ILE A 169 -2.39 -4.75 3.60
CA ILE A 169 -3.07 -3.89 4.58
C ILE A 169 -4.33 -3.32 3.93
N CYS A 170 -5.44 -3.43 4.63
CA CYS A 170 -6.74 -2.89 4.26
C CYS A 170 -7.11 -1.72 5.18
N PRO A 171 -6.79 -0.47 4.78
CA PRO A 171 -7.22 0.69 5.54
C PRO A 171 -8.73 0.91 5.45
N GLY A 172 -9.31 1.36 6.57
CA GLY A 172 -10.62 2.01 6.59
C GLY A 172 -10.53 3.47 6.13
N PHE A 173 -11.22 4.35 6.85
CA PHE A 173 -11.16 5.80 6.60
C PHE A 173 -9.96 6.39 7.36
N ILE A 174 -8.94 6.82 6.62
CA ILE A 174 -7.70 7.41 7.16
C ILE A 174 -7.64 8.88 6.76
N ASP A 175 -7.32 9.77 7.70
CA ASP A 175 -7.25 11.22 7.51
C ASP A 175 -6.11 11.59 6.56
N THR A 176 -6.46 11.72 5.30
CA THR A 176 -5.58 12.14 4.21
C THR A 176 -6.22 13.32 3.48
N GLU A 177 -5.43 14.05 2.69
CA GLU A 177 -5.95 15.15 1.85
C GLU A 177 -7.21 14.72 1.08
N ARG A 178 -7.21 13.50 0.53
CA ARG A 178 -8.37 12.96 -0.20
C ARG A 178 -9.60 12.82 0.69
N ILE A 179 -9.46 12.36 1.92
CA ILE A 179 -10.59 12.23 2.86
C ILE A 179 -11.03 13.61 3.34
N GLN A 180 -10.10 14.55 3.54
CA GLN A 180 -10.43 15.94 3.89
C GLN A 180 -11.20 16.64 2.78
N GLU A 181 -10.80 16.46 1.52
CA GLU A 181 -11.55 16.95 0.35
C GLU A 181 -12.95 16.33 0.28
N LEU A 182 -13.04 15.02 0.50
CA LEU A 182 -14.31 14.30 0.53
C LEU A 182 -15.21 14.77 1.69
N THR A 183 -14.63 15.04 2.85
CA THR A 183 -15.34 15.58 4.02
C THR A 183 -15.92 16.95 3.72
N LYS A 184 -15.17 17.82 3.02
CA LYS A 184 -15.68 19.13 2.59
C LYS A 184 -16.82 19.00 1.58
N ALA A 185 -16.71 18.05 0.63
CA ALA A 185 -17.69 17.86 -0.43
C ALA A 185 -18.94 17.09 0.05
N ARG A 186 -18.81 16.18 1.00
CA ARG A 186 -19.88 15.27 1.45
C ARG A 186 -19.81 15.03 2.97
N PRO A 187 -20.01 16.02 3.82
CA PRO A 187 -19.80 15.92 5.28
C PRO A 187 -20.70 14.87 5.93
N GLU A 188 -21.96 14.77 5.54
CA GLU A 188 -22.91 13.80 6.10
C GLU A 188 -22.50 12.35 5.81
N MET A 189 -21.92 12.09 4.62
CA MET A 189 -21.42 10.76 4.30
C MET A 189 -20.26 10.37 5.23
N ILE A 190 -19.31 11.26 5.48
CA ILE A 190 -18.19 10.98 6.37
C ILE A 190 -18.68 10.80 7.81
N LYS A 191 -19.61 11.64 8.27
CA LYS A 191 -20.23 11.50 9.60
C LYS A 191 -20.91 10.14 9.77
N GLN A 192 -21.64 9.68 8.74
CA GLN A 192 -22.23 8.35 8.73
C GLN A 192 -21.16 7.26 8.82
N ARG A 193 -20.06 7.36 8.05
CA ARG A 193 -18.96 6.38 8.10
C ARG A 193 -18.26 6.33 9.46
N MET A 194 -18.09 7.49 10.10
CA MET A 194 -17.57 7.53 11.46
C MET A 194 -18.52 6.85 12.46
N ALA A 195 -19.84 7.06 12.32
CA ALA A 195 -20.83 6.39 13.16
C ALA A 195 -20.90 4.87 12.93
N GLU A 196 -20.63 4.41 11.72
CA GLU A 196 -20.55 2.98 11.36
C GLU A 196 -19.25 2.32 11.86
N THR A 197 -18.20 3.11 12.12
CA THR A 197 -16.92 2.64 12.62
C THR A 197 -16.97 2.47 14.14
N PRO A 198 -16.74 1.27 14.70
CA PRO A 198 -16.84 1.03 16.14
C PRO A 198 -15.99 1.96 17.01
N ILE A 199 -14.79 2.32 16.57
CA ILE A 199 -13.91 3.25 17.30
C ILE A 199 -14.41 4.71 17.24
N GLY A 200 -15.40 5.03 16.40
CA GLY A 200 -16.12 6.31 16.36
C GLY A 200 -15.35 7.48 15.74
N ARG A 201 -14.22 7.23 15.09
CA ARG A 201 -13.40 8.28 14.45
C ARG A 201 -12.70 7.78 13.17
N ILE A 202 -12.18 8.71 12.40
CA ILE A 202 -11.24 8.43 11.30
C ILE A 202 -9.88 8.07 11.92
N GLY A 203 -9.17 7.12 11.33
CA GLY A 203 -7.79 6.80 11.71
C GLY A 203 -6.79 7.82 11.17
N THR A 204 -5.60 7.89 11.75
CA THR A 204 -4.53 8.75 11.25
C THR A 204 -3.57 7.99 10.34
N PRO A 205 -2.84 8.67 9.44
CA PRO A 205 -1.78 8.04 8.65
C PRO A 205 -0.72 7.34 9.50
N GLU A 206 -0.40 7.87 10.68
CA GLU A 206 0.59 7.36 11.62
C GLU A 206 0.13 6.03 12.25
N GLU A 207 -1.17 5.88 12.55
CA GLU A 207 -1.73 4.62 13.06
C GLU A 207 -1.59 3.51 12.02
N LEU A 208 -1.79 3.83 10.75
CA LEU A 208 -1.58 2.87 9.67
C LEU A 208 -0.09 2.61 9.41
N ALA A 209 0.76 3.64 9.48
CA ALA A 209 2.20 3.52 9.31
C ALA A 209 2.81 2.58 10.37
N ALA A 210 2.32 2.59 11.60
CA ALA A 210 2.76 1.68 12.66
C ALA A 210 2.53 0.22 12.29
N ALA A 211 1.38 -0.11 11.69
CA ALA A 211 1.09 -1.46 11.20
C ALA A 211 2.00 -1.86 10.02
N VAL A 212 2.28 -0.93 9.10
CA VAL A 212 3.22 -1.16 7.98
C VAL A 212 4.63 -1.39 8.52
N ALA A 213 5.12 -0.57 9.45
CA ALA A 213 6.46 -0.71 10.03
C ALA A 213 6.61 -2.04 10.77
N PHE A 214 5.57 -2.48 11.50
CA PHE A 214 5.55 -3.80 12.12
C PHE A 214 5.66 -4.92 11.09
N LEU A 215 4.86 -4.92 10.03
CA LEU A 215 4.93 -5.94 8.97
C LEU A 215 6.24 -5.89 8.17
N ALA A 216 6.89 -4.73 8.07
CA ALA A 216 8.20 -4.55 7.46
C ALA A 216 9.35 -5.08 8.33
N SER A 217 9.10 -5.34 9.61
CA SER A 217 10.11 -5.64 10.61
C SER A 217 10.57 -7.11 10.61
N GLU A 218 11.65 -7.38 11.37
CA GLU A 218 12.06 -8.75 11.69
C GLU A 218 11.08 -9.44 12.62
N ARG A 219 10.29 -8.69 13.39
CA ARG A 219 9.28 -9.21 14.33
C ARG A 219 8.10 -9.87 13.64
N ALA A 220 7.83 -9.50 12.38
CA ALA A 220 6.79 -10.09 11.55
C ALA A 220 7.28 -11.23 10.64
N SER A 221 8.45 -11.82 10.92
CA SER A 221 9.08 -12.84 10.07
C SER A 221 8.25 -14.12 9.86
N TYR A 222 7.28 -14.40 10.73
CA TYR A 222 6.38 -15.54 10.62
C TYR A 222 4.96 -15.15 10.12
N ILE A 223 4.80 -13.90 9.64
CA ILE A 223 3.54 -13.38 9.09
C ILE A 223 3.72 -13.23 7.58
N THR A 224 3.06 -14.07 6.79
CA THR A 224 3.04 -13.96 5.32
C THR A 224 1.69 -14.39 4.78
N GLY A 225 1.24 -13.81 3.67
CA GLY A 225 -0.08 -14.04 3.08
C GLY A 225 -1.24 -13.53 3.93
N ALA A 226 -0.97 -12.67 4.91
CA ALA A 226 -1.99 -12.10 5.77
C ALA A 226 -2.64 -10.87 5.12
N VAL A 227 -3.91 -10.67 5.46
CA VAL A 227 -4.66 -9.43 5.20
C VAL A 227 -4.92 -8.79 6.56
N LEU A 228 -4.31 -7.63 6.80
CA LEU A 228 -4.46 -6.88 8.05
C LEU A 228 -5.38 -5.69 7.84
N GLU A 229 -6.50 -5.68 8.55
CA GLU A 229 -7.42 -4.56 8.59
C GLU A 229 -6.94 -3.51 9.58
N VAL A 230 -6.85 -2.26 9.14
CA VAL A 230 -6.54 -1.08 9.96
C VAL A 230 -7.65 -0.07 9.74
N ASP A 231 -8.81 -0.35 10.33
CA ASP A 231 -10.08 0.27 9.96
C ASP A 231 -10.96 0.68 11.16
N GLY A 232 -10.48 0.54 12.38
CA GLY A 232 -11.24 0.86 13.59
C GLY A 232 -12.44 -0.07 13.84
N GLY A 233 -12.43 -1.28 13.23
CA GLY A 233 -13.50 -2.26 13.32
C GLY A 233 -14.63 -2.01 12.30
N PHE A 234 -14.38 -1.24 11.24
CA PHE A 234 -15.39 -0.92 10.23
C PHE A 234 -15.86 -2.15 9.44
N THR A 235 -14.95 -3.04 9.08
CA THR A 235 -15.27 -4.29 8.36
C THR A 235 -16.05 -5.23 9.26
N ARG A 236 -17.14 -5.79 8.75
CA ARG A 236 -18.06 -6.68 9.50
C ARG A 236 -17.84 -8.16 9.20
N SER A 237 -17.00 -8.48 8.22
CA SER A 237 -16.65 -9.86 7.90
C SER A 237 -15.85 -10.47 9.03
N ILE A 238 -16.09 -11.75 9.31
CA ILE A 238 -15.30 -12.55 10.26
C ILE A 238 -14.34 -13.51 9.52
N PHE A 239 -14.41 -13.54 8.18
CA PHE A 239 -13.57 -14.35 7.29
C PHE A 239 -13.10 -13.51 6.11
#